data_784b1128c8b4cfc19ca7aebc0aff2de1
#
_entry.id   784b1128c8b4cfc19ca7aebc0aff2de1
#
_cell.length_a   1.000
_cell.length_b   1.000
_cell.length_c   1.000
_cell.angle_alpha   90.00
_cell.angle_beta   90.00
_cell.angle_gamma   90.00
#
_symmetry.space_group_name_H-M   'P 1'
#
loop_
_entity.id
_entity.type
_entity.pdbx_description
1 polymer ?
#
loop_
_entity_poly.entity_id
_entity_poly.type
_entity_poly.pdbx_seq_one_letter_code
_entity_poly.pdbx_strand_id
1 'polypeptide(L)'
;MKYLFTLLAAGILFTGCKNENKENEDTEAKTENTSEVAQNETAADTASIDIQPISHATAVINWGDATFYLDPVGGAEAFEGMEKPDFILITDIHGDHMSAETLQAMDLEGVHVIVPQAVKEKLPEELNSVLRTLDNGATTKVMDFYIEAIPMYNLPEDPDAFHTKGRGNGYVVERNGQRLYIAGDTEDIPEMRNMEDIDIALVPMNLPYTMTVEDAADGVLAFAPKKVIPFHFRGKDGFADVEKFKTLVNEANQDIEVEMLEWYPDRAE
;
A
#
# COMPACT_ATOMS: atom_id res chain seq x y z
N MET A 1 -51.81 -25.05 -3.18
CA MET A 1 -51.64 -26.35 -2.51
C MET A 1 -50.74 -26.09 -1.30
N LYS A 2 -51.31 -26.22 -0.12
CA LYS A 2 -50.69 -26.00 1.19
C LYS A 2 -49.94 -27.27 1.59
N TYR A 3 -48.71 -27.20 2.02
CA TYR A 3 -48.13 -28.23 2.90
C TYR A 3 -47.45 -27.56 4.08
N LEU A 4 -48.04 -27.84 5.20
CA LEU A 4 -47.66 -27.60 6.58
C LEU A 4 -46.82 -28.80 7.02
N PHE A 5 -45.61 -28.61 7.60
CA PHE A 5 -44.96 -29.65 8.38
C PHE A 5 -44.37 -29.11 9.69
N THR A 6 -44.69 -29.84 10.69
CA THR A 6 -44.76 -29.67 12.13
C THR A 6 -43.40 -29.76 12.82
N LEU A 7 -43.25 -28.99 13.92
CA LEU A 7 -42.20 -29.10 14.93
C LEU A 7 -42.12 -30.52 15.55
N LEU A 8 -40.89 -30.92 15.92
CA LEU A 8 -40.69 -31.88 17.00
C LEU A 8 -39.52 -31.44 17.88
N ALA A 9 -39.85 -31.09 19.13
CA ALA A 9 -38.91 -30.83 20.21
C ALA A 9 -38.61 -32.17 20.94
N ALA A 10 -37.32 -32.40 21.24
CA ALA A 10 -36.94 -33.46 22.18
C ALA A 10 -36.00 -32.88 23.24
N GLY A 11 -36.54 -32.73 24.44
CA GLY A 11 -35.79 -32.40 25.62
C GLY A 11 -35.17 -33.66 26.24
N ILE A 12 -33.96 -33.57 26.74
CA ILE A 12 -33.36 -34.56 27.62
C ILE A 12 -32.90 -33.86 28.89
N LEU A 13 -33.61 -34.21 29.98
CA LEU A 13 -33.26 -33.93 31.38
C LEU A 13 -32.27 -34.99 31.86
N PHE A 14 -31.17 -34.59 32.46
CA PHE A 14 -30.42 -35.46 33.36
C PHE A 14 -30.24 -34.81 34.71
N THR A 15 -30.74 -35.55 35.67
CA THR A 15 -30.81 -35.35 37.14
C THR A 15 -29.42 -35.49 37.77
N GLY A 16 -29.24 -34.70 38.84
CA GLY A 16 -28.06 -34.70 39.69
C GLY A 16 -27.89 -35.90 40.58
N CYS A 17 -26.72 -36.05 41.10
CA CYS A 17 -26.41 -36.75 42.34
C CYS A 17 -25.44 -35.95 43.19
N LYS A 18 -25.93 -35.66 44.38
CA LYS A 18 -25.24 -35.07 45.52
C LYS A 18 -24.56 -36.20 46.28
N ASN A 19 -23.31 -36.00 46.72
CA ASN A 19 -22.79 -36.76 47.84
C ASN A 19 -21.87 -35.90 48.71
N GLU A 20 -22.18 -35.90 49.98
CA GLU A 20 -21.55 -35.14 51.05
C GLU A 20 -20.49 -35.98 51.79
N ASN A 21 -19.54 -35.22 52.39
CA ASN A 21 -18.75 -35.46 53.62
C ASN A 21 -17.50 -36.35 53.59
N LYS A 22 -16.36 -35.81 54.01
CA LYS A 22 -15.91 -35.60 55.39
C LYS A 22 -14.51 -34.93 55.45
N GLU A 23 -14.40 -34.07 56.44
CA GLU A 23 -13.15 -33.43 56.96
C GLU A 23 -12.08 -34.45 57.36
N ASN A 24 -10.81 -34.05 57.12
CA ASN A 24 -9.82 -34.05 58.24
C ASN A 24 -8.59 -33.23 57.85
N GLU A 25 -8.09 -32.59 58.88
CA GLU A 25 -7.01 -31.63 59.02
C GLU A 25 -5.62 -32.19 58.68
N ASP A 26 -4.77 -31.20 58.45
CA ASP A 26 -3.36 -31.02 58.79
C ASP A 26 -2.26 -31.23 57.72
N THR A 27 -1.55 -30.15 57.61
CA THR A 27 -0.10 -29.92 57.59
C THR A 27 0.63 -29.74 56.25
N GLU A 28 1.24 -28.55 56.23
CA GLU A 28 2.54 -28.15 55.67
C GLU A 28 2.66 -27.70 54.20
N ALA A 29 3.12 -26.50 54.17
CA ALA A 29 3.64 -25.68 53.10
C ALA A 29 4.49 -26.42 52.06
N LYS A 30 4.12 -26.25 50.80
CA LYS A 30 5.08 -26.21 49.70
C LYS A 30 4.73 -25.09 48.73
N THR A 31 5.65 -24.16 48.69
CA THR A 31 5.74 -23.08 47.73
C THR A 31 5.74 -23.66 46.31
N GLU A 32 4.63 -23.58 45.61
CA GLU A 32 4.63 -23.77 44.15
C GLU A 32 4.86 -22.44 43.48
N ASN A 33 6.03 -22.39 42.89
CA ASN A 33 6.52 -21.34 42.01
C ASN A 33 5.68 -21.35 40.75
N THR A 34 4.66 -20.51 40.68
CA THR A 34 3.92 -20.24 39.46
C THR A 34 4.83 -19.41 38.57
N SER A 35 5.56 -20.05 37.70
CA SER A 35 6.23 -19.40 36.59
C SER A 35 5.16 -18.78 35.70
N GLU A 36 4.97 -17.46 35.85
CA GLU A 36 4.35 -16.62 34.83
C GLU A 36 5.19 -16.83 33.55
N VAL A 37 4.62 -17.54 32.60
CA VAL A 37 5.07 -17.47 31.23
C VAL A 37 4.68 -16.08 30.74
N ALA A 38 5.59 -15.14 30.92
CA ALA A 38 5.54 -13.88 30.20
C ALA A 38 5.52 -14.23 28.71
N GLN A 39 4.36 -14.09 28.09
CA GLN A 39 4.26 -14.01 26.64
C GLN A 39 5.04 -12.74 26.26
N ASN A 40 6.28 -12.98 25.89
CA ASN A 40 7.11 -11.97 25.24
C ASN A 40 6.55 -11.87 23.80
N GLU A 41 5.47 -11.09 23.63
CA GLU A 41 5.14 -10.54 22.34
C GLU A 41 6.32 -9.66 21.98
N THR A 42 7.25 -10.22 21.21
CA THR A 42 8.23 -9.42 20.49
C THR A 42 7.44 -8.48 19.63
N ALA A 43 7.35 -7.21 20.04
CA ALA A 43 6.92 -6.14 19.15
C ALA A 43 7.73 -6.36 17.88
N ALA A 44 7.05 -6.62 16.76
CA ALA A 44 7.71 -6.69 15.47
C ALA A 44 8.48 -5.39 15.35
N ASP A 45 9.78 -5.49 15.12
CA ASP A 45 10.64 -4.33 14.87
C ASP A 45 10.12 -3.68 13.58
N THR A 46 9.21 -2.70 13.74
CA THR A 46 8.61 -1.98 12.63
C THR A 46 9.67 -1.04 12.09
N ALA A 47 10.35 -1.50 11.04
CA ALA A 47 11.35 -0.69 10.36
C ALA A 47 10.73 0.60 9.83
N SER A 48 11.43 1.72 9.95
CA SER A 48 10.96 2.99 9.40
C SER A 48 10.86 2.90 7.88
N ILE A 49 9.78 3.46 7.34
CA ILE A 49 9.62 3.71 5.91
C ILE A 49 9.95 5.17 5.67
N ASP A 50 11.02 5.43 4.95
CA ASP A 50 11.46 6.77 4.55
C ASP A 50 11.24 6.94 3.06
N ILE A 51 10.42 7.92 2.67
CA ILE A 51 10.08 8.22 1.28
C ILE A 51 10.78 9.50 0.89
N GLN A 52 11.71 9.39 -0.02
CA GLN A 52 12.47 10.51 -0.56
C GLN A 52 11.96 10.85 -1.96
N PRO A 53 11.19 11.95 -2.12
CA PRO A 53 10.80 12.45 -3.43
C PRO A 53 12.01 12.81 -4.27
N ILE A 54 11.99 12.42 -5.55
CA ILE A 54 12.97 12.87 -6.54
C ILE A 54 12.31 13.91 -7.42
N SER A 55 11.18 13.58 -8.02
CA SER A 55 10.40 14.49 -8.85
C SER A 55 9.04 13.85 -9.19
N HIS A 56 7.97 14.62 -9.10
CA HIS A 56 6.65 14.29 -9.64
C HIS A 56 6.09 12.95 -9.11
N ALA A 57 6.23 11.85 -9.87
CA ALA A 57 5.85 10.50 -9.45
C ALA A 57 7.04 9.66 -8.97
N THR A 58 8.28 10.16 -9.17
CA THR A 58 9.51 9.43 -8.89
C THR A 58 9.94 9.56 -7.44
N ALA A 59 10.18 8.46 -6.77
CA ALA A 59 10.70 8.45 -5.40
C ALA A 59 11.72 7.31 -5.17
N VAL A 60 12.60 7.52 -4.18
CA VAL A 60 13.39 6.48 -3.52
C VAL A 60 12.73 6.15 -2.19
N ILE A 61 12.46 4.88 -1.95
CA ILE A 61 11.87 4.42 -0.69
C ILE A 61 12.88 3.54 0.03
N ASN A 62 13.29 3.99 1.23
CA ASN A 62 14.13 3.22 2.13
C ASN A 62 13.25 2.57 3.20
N TRP A 63 13.30 1.25 3.31
CA TRP A 63 12.49 0.49 4.27
C TRP A 63 13.36 -0.48 5.05
N GLY A 64 13.83 -0.02 6.20
CA GLY A 64 14.79 -0.75 7.02
C GLY A 64 16.14 -0.87 6.32
N ASP A 65 16.53 -2.09 5.94
CA ASP A 65 17.77 -2.43 5.25
C ASP A 65 17.64 -2.56 3.73
N ALA A 66 16.47 -2.22 3.19
CA ALA A 66 16.18 -2.34 1.76
C ALA A 66 15.83 -0.98 1.16
N THR A 67 16.18 -0.81 -0.12
CA THR A 67 15.86 0.37 -0.92
C THR A 67 15.13 -0.06 -2.19
N PHE A 68 14.03 0.62 -2.52
CA PHE A 68 13.42 0.44 -3.83
C PHE A 68 13.02 1.77 -4.47
N TYR A 69 12.95 1.76 -5.80
CA TYR A 69 12.61 2.96 -6.56
C TYR A 69 11.20 2.85 -7.13
N LEU A 70 10.50 3.96 -7.11
CA LEU A 70 9.19 4.14 -7.71
C LEU A 70 9.34 5.01 -8.96
N ASP A 71 8.83 4.51 -10.10
CA ASP A 71 8.72 5.26 -11.36
C ASP A 71 9.99 6.06 -11.71
N PRO A 72 11.19 5.41 -11.83
CA PRO A 72 12.43 6.13 -11.98
C PRO A 72 12.54 6.81 -13.34
N VAL A 73 12.49 8.14 -13.33
CA VAL A 73 12.71 9.01 -14.48
C VAL A 73 13.73 10.09 -14.15
N GLY A 74 14.24 10.80 -15.16
CA GLY A 74 15.17 11.93 -14.98
C GLY A 74 16.64 11.59 -15.21
N GLY A 75 16.96 10.40 -15.76
CA GLY A 75 18.33 9.94 -15.99
C GLY A 75 18.97 9.35 -14.74
N ALA A 76 20.15 8.76 -14.87
CA ALA A 76 20.88 8.19 -13.72
C ALA A 76 21.35 9.28 -12.74
N GLU A 77 21.57 10.49 -13.23
CA GLU A 77 21.97 11.66 -12.44
C GLU A 77 20.94 12.08 -11.38
N ALA A 78 19.66 11.80 -11.62
CA ALA A 78 18.60 12.06 -10.63
C ALA A 78 18.73 11.20 -9.37
N PHE A 79 19.49 10.11 -9.44
CA PHE A 79 19.71 9.14 -8.36
C PHE A 79 21.16 9.13 -7.86
N GLU A 80 21.96 10.17 -8.23
CA GLU A 80 23.34 10.25 -7.78
C GLU A 80 23.42 10.37 -6.23
N GLY A 81 24.18 9.49 -5.62
CA GLY A 81 24.32 9.42 -4.16
C GLY A 81 23.23 8.61 -3.44
N MET A 82 22.24 8.08 -4.17
CA MET A 82 21.25 7.15 -3.62
C MET A 82 21.83 5.74 -3.55
N GLU A 83 21.31 4.94 -2.60
CA GLU A 83 21.63 3.50 -2.53
C GLU A 83 21.08 2.79 -3.78
N LYS A 84 21.80 1.77 -4.28
CA LYS A 84 21.33 0.93 -5.40
C LYS A 84 20.01 0.26 -5.00
N PRO A 85 18.98 0.28 -5.86
CA PRO A 85 17.71 -0.35 -5.51
C PRO A 85 17.81 -1.88 -5.48
N ASP A 86 17.15 -2.50 -4.51
CA ASP A 86 16.94 -3.94 -4.47
C ASP A 86 15.88 -4.39 -5.48
N PHE A 87 14.88 -3.53 -5.71
CA PHE A 87 13.89 -3.68 -6.78
C PHE A 87 13.34 -2.32 -7.22
N ILE A 88 12.60 -2.32 -8.32
CA ILE A 88 11.96 -1.13 -8.89
C ILE A 88 10.50 -1.45 -9.17
N LEU A 89 9.60 -0.49 -8.90
CA LEU A 89 8.20 -0.52 -9.27
C LEU A 89 7.93 0.52 -10.34
N ILE A 90 7.25 0.14 -11.42
CA ILE A 90 6.77 1.08 -12.44
C ILE A 90 5.25 0.94 -12.54
N THR A 91 4.55 2.06 -12.43
CA THR A 91 3.09 2.09 -12.36
C THR A 91 2.42 2.19 -13.72
N ASP A 92 2.93 3.01 -14.64
CA ASP A 92 2.27 3.29 -15.92
C ASP A 92 3.25 3.47 -17.08
N ILE A 93 2.68 3.55 -18.30
CA ILE A 93 3.40 3.68 -19.57
C ILE A 93 3.79 5.11 -19.93
N HIS A 94 3.28 6.11 -19.21
CA HIS A 94 3.55 7.53 -19.49
C HIS A 94 4.99 7.92 -19.13
N GLY A 95 5.50 8.97 -19.78
CA GLY A 95 6.92 9.33 -19.69
C GLY A 95 7.35 9.91 -18.34
N ASP A 96 6.42 10.26 -17.47
CA ASP A 96 6.65 10.69 -16.08
C ASP A 96 6.67 9.53 -15.07
N HIS A 97 6.39 8.30 -15.53
CA HIS A 97 6.49 7.06 -14.77
C HIS A 97 7.51 6.08 -15.33
N MET A 98 7.75 6.12 -16.65
CA MET A 98 8.58 5.15 -17.35
C MET A 98 9.63 5.83 -18.21
N SER A 99 10.91 5.57 -17.95
CA SER A 99 12.03 6.00 -18.79
C SER A 99 12.96 4.84 -19.09
N ALA A 100 12.97 4.39 -20.34
CA ALA A 100 13.93 3.38 -20.79
C ALA A 100 15.38 3.87 -20.67
N GLU A 101 15.63 5.16 -20.95
CA GLU A 101 16.95 5.76 -20.84
C GLU A 101 17.46 5.72 -19.40
N THR A 102 16.62 6.10 -18.43
CA THR A 102 16.98 6.03 -17.01
C THR A 102 17.31 4.60 -16.58
N LEU A 103 16.44 3.62 -16.94
CA LEU A 103 16.68 2.21 -16.59
C LEU A 103 17.96 1.65 -17.22
N GLN A 104 18.25 1.99 -18.48
CA GLN A 104 19.46 1.55 -19.17
C GLN A 104 20.75 2.18 -18.61
N ALA A 105 20.64 3.37 -18.01
CA ALA A 105 21.77 4.06 -17.39
C ALA A 105 22.06 3.60 -15.95
N MET A 106 21.13 2.88 -15.32
CA MET A 106 21.27 2.33 -13.96
C MET A 106 22.02 0.98 -13.97
N ASP A 107 22.70 0.66 -12.86
CA ASP A 107 23.17 -0.69 -12.59
C ASP A 107 22.00 -1.56 -12.09
N LEU A 108 21.45 -2.38 -12.98
CA LEU A 108 20.33 -3.28 -12.70
C LEU A 108 20.77 -4.73 -12.46
N GLU A 109 22.06 -5.02 -12.22
CA GLU A 109 22.50 -6.38 -11.89
C GLU A 109 21.85 -6.87 -10.58
N GLY A 110 21.08 -7.95 -10.66
CA GLY A 110 20.33 -8.50 -9.50
C GLY A 110 19.05 -7.76 -9.12
N VAL A 111 18.73 -6.66 -9.79
CA VAL A 111 17.53 -5.86 -9.54
C VAL A 111 16.32 -6.43 -10.28
N HIS A 112 15.17 -6.51 -9.61
CA HIS A 112 13.91 -6.87 -10.23
C HIS A 112 13.09 -5.61 -10.53
N VAL A 113 12.73 -5.40 -11.79
CA VAL A 113 11.86 -4.29 -12.22
C VAL A 113 10.45 -4.85 -12.41
N ILE A 114 9.55 -4.54 -11.48
CA ILE A 114 8.16 -5.02 -11.47
C ILE A 114 7.30 -4.02 -12.22
N VAL A 115 6.58 -4.49 -13.22
CA VAL A 115 5.88 -3.63 -14.18
C VAL A 115 4.55 -4.26 -14.60
N PRO A 116 3.53 -3.45 -14.97
CA PRO A 116 2.38 -3.96 -15.72
C PRO A 116 2.81 -4.44 -17.11
N GLN A 117 2.02 -5.34 -17.71
CA GLN A 117 2.29 -5.89 -19.04
C GLN A 117 2.47 -4.80 -20.10
N ALA A 118 1.66 -3.74 -20.05
CA ALA A 118 1.73 -2.63 -20.99
C ALA A 118 3.05 -1.84 -20.94
N VAL A 119 3.67 -1.73 -19.76
CA VAL A 119 5.00 -1.13 -19.58
C VAL A 119 6.07 -2.04 -20.21
N LYS A 120 6.02 -3.35 -19.94
CA LYS A 120 6.96 -4.31 -20.51
C LYS A 120 6.95 -4.26 -22.03
N GLU A 121 5.78 -4.13 -22.65
CA GLU A 121 5.65 -4.07 -24.11
C GLU A 121 6.24 -2.80 -24.75
N LYS A 122 6.43 -1.75 -23.95
CA LYS A 122 7.04 -0.48 -24.41
C LYS A 122 8.53 -0.37 -24.13
N LEU A 123 9.03 -1.12 -23.16
CA LEU A 123 10.44 -1.10 -22.81
C LEU A 123 11.29 -1.90 -23.82
N PRO A 124 12.55 -1.49 -24.07
CA PRO A 124 13.47 -2.22 -24.93
C PRO A 124 13.70 -3.68 -24.50
N GLU A 125 13.91 -4.57 -25.48
CA GLU A 125 14.10 -6.01 -25.24
C GLU A 125 15.33 -6.30 -24.35
N GLU A 126 16.32 -5.45 -24.38
CA GLU A 126 17.55 -5.55 -23.58
C GLU A 126 17.26 -5.56 -22.07
N LEU A 127 16.14 -4.95 -21.64
CA LEU A 127 15.70 -4.92 -20.25
C LEU A 127 14.90 -6.19 -19.84
N ASN A 128 14.51 -7.06 -20.78
CA ASN A 128 13.65 -8.21 -20.48
C ASN A 128 14.19 -9.14 -19.39
N SER A 129 15.51 -9.22 -19.22
CA SER A 129 16.14 -10.08 -18.21
C SER A 129 15.84 -9.66 -16.78
N VAL A 130 15.59 -8.37 -16.55
CA VAL A 130 15.30 -7.80 -15.23
C VAL A 130 13.79 -7.53 -15.03
N LEU A 131 13.00 -7.46 -16.11
CA LEU A 131 11.56 -7.19 -16.04
C LEU A 131 10.78 -8.39 -15.50
N ARG A 132 9.86 -8.09 -14.58
CA ARG A 132 8.85 -9.02 -14.06
C ARG A 132 7.47 -8.41 -14.20
N THR A 133 6.62 -9.01 -15.01
CA THR A 133 5.23 -8.54 -15.14
C THR A 133 4.40 -8.96 -13.97
N LEU A 134 3.55 -8.05 -13.51
CA LEU A 134 2.55 -8.28 -12.48
C LEU A 134 1.22 -7.70 -12.94
N ASP A 135 0.21 -8.54 -13.10
CA ASP A 135 -1.13 -8.13 -13.51
C ASP A 135 -1.95 -7.67 -12.31
N ASN A 136 -2.94 -6.79 -12.53
CA ASN A 136 -3.84 -6.33 -11.47
C ASN A 136 -4.44 -7.51 -10.67
N GLY A 137 -4.40 -7.44 -9.36
CA GLY A 137 -4.84 -8.48 -8.42
C GLY A 137 -3.85 -9.63 -8.22
N ALA A 138 -2.73 -9.64 -8.97
CA ALA A 138 -1.67 -10.62 -8.75
C ALA A 138 -0.69 -10.16 -7.67
N THR A 139 0.00 -11.10 -7.06
CA THR A 139 1.01 -10.88 -6.03
C THR A 139 2.36 -11.47 -6.42
N THR A 140 3.44 -10.85 -5.96
CA THR A 140 4.79 -11.40 -6.07
C THR A 140 5.55 -11.18 -4.77
N LYS A 141 6.69 -11.87 -4.64
CA LYS A 141 7.59 -11.69 -3.52
C LYS A 141 8.99 -11.35 -4.01
N VAL A 142 9.57 -10.28 -3.44
CA VAL A 142 10.97 -9.90 -3.65
C VAL A 142 11.61 -9.73 -2.28
N MET A 143 12.69 -10.44 -2.01
CA MET A 143 13.28 -10.53 -0.66
C MET A 143 12.20 -10.97 0.37
N ASP A 144 11.92 -10.12 1.36
CA ASP A 144 10.87 -10.32 2.37
C ASP A 144 9.64 -9.41 2.15
N PHE A 145 9.59 -8.69 1.01
CA PHE A 145 8.43 -7.90 0.59
C PHE A 145 7.41 -8.74 -0.17
N TYR A 146 6.14 -8.59 0.19
CA TYR A 146 5.00 -9.01 -0.60
C TYR A 146 4.47 -7.80 -1.36
N ILE A 147 4.30 -7.93 -2.67
CA ILE A 147 3.89 -6.84 -3.56
C ILE A 147 2.64 -7.31 -4.29
N GLU A 148 1.54 -6.59 -4.10
CA GLU A 148 0.28 -6.80 -4.78
C GLU A 148 0.05 -5.67 -5.78
N ALA A 149 -0.32 -6.01 -7.02
CA ALA A 149 -0.72 -5.04 -8.03
C ALA A 149 -2.20 -4.70 -7.89
N ILE A 150 -2.48 -3.44 -7.66
CA ILE A 150 -3.84 -2.90 -7.53
C ILE A 150 -4.24 -2.24 -8.85
N PRO A 151 -5.49 -2.37 -9.32
CA PRO A 151 -5.96 -1.59 -10.46
C PRO A 151 -5.75 -0.09 -10.25
N MET A 152 -5.39 0.62 -11.32
CA MET A 152 -5.40 2.08 -11.38
C MET A 152 -6.07 2.53 -12.67
N TYR A 153 -7.04 3.43 -12.59
CA TYR A 153 -7.80 3.88 -13.76
C TYR A 153 -8.65 5.12 -13.48
N ASN A 154 -9.13 5.76 -14.57
CA ASN A 154 -10.07 6.87 -14.51
C ASN A 154 -11.52 6.41 -14.45
N LEU A 155 -12.38 7.25 -13.86
CA LEU A 155 -13.83 7.07 -13.76
C LEU A 155 -14.59 8.15 -14.57
N PRO A 156 -15.71 7.79 -15.25
CA PRO A 156 -16.17 6.42 -15.50
C PRO A 156 -15.18 5.64 -16.37
N GLU A 157 -15.20 4.29 -16.29
CA GLU A 157 -14.36 3.47 -17.17
C GLU A 157 -14.63 3.82 -18.64
N ASP A 158 -13.59 4.24 -19.37
CA ASP A 158 -13.65 4.63 -20.77
C ASP A 158 -12.37 4.12 -21.48
N PRO A 159 -12.49 3.46 -22.64
CA PRO A 159 -11.33 3.00 -23.40
C PRO A 159 -10.42 4.13 -23.90
N ASP A 160 -10.94 5.35 -23.99
CA ASP A 160 -10.21 6.56 -24.40
C ASP A 160 -9.72 7.41 -23.23
N ALA A 161 -9.89 6.94 -21.98
CA ALA A 161 -9.39 7.61 -20.77
C ALA A 161 -7.85 7.68 -20.76
N PHE A 162 -7.31 8.66 -20.04
CA PHE A 162 -5.86 8.76 -19.83
C PHE A 162 -5.29 7.49 -19.21
N HIS A 163 -6.02 6.88 -18.25
CA HIS A 163 -5.64 5.65 -17.58
C HIS A 163 -6.80 4.65 -17.67
N THR A 164 -6.63 3.68 -18.55
CA THR A 164 -7.63 2.63 -18.76
C THR A 164 -7.43 1.49 -17.77
N LYS A 165 -8.53 0.94 -17.26
CA LYS A 165 -8.50 -0.19 -16.32
C LYS A 165 -7.72 -1.38 -16.90
N GLY A 166 -6.80 -1.94 -16.12
CA GLY A 166 -5.96 -3.09 -16.49
C GLY A 166 -4.70 -2.74 -17.26
N ARG A 167 -4.42 -1.45 -17.56
CA ARG A 167 -3.20 -1.02 -18.24
C ARG A 167 -2.04 -0.81 -17.28
N GLY A 168 -2.27 -0.11 -16.18
CA GLY A 168 -1.29 0.24 -15.18
C GLY A 168 -1.54 -0.44 -13.84
N ASN A 169 -0.63 -0.26 -12.91
CA ASN A 169 -0.71 -0.77 -11.55
C ASN A 169 -0.51 0.34 -10.52
N GLY A 170 -1.41 0.44 -9.52
CA GLY A 170 -1.00 0.79 -8.19
C GLY A 170 -0.35 -0.43 -7.51
N TYR A 171 0.25 -0.23 -6.35
CA TYR A 171 0.88 -1.32 -5.60
C TYR A 171 0.57 -1.22 -4.11
N VAL A 172 0.30 -2.36 -3.47
CA VAL A 172 0.46 -2.51 -2.03
C VAL A 172 1.75 -3.28 -1.79
N VAL A 173 2.67 -2.66 -1.07
CA VAL A 173 3.94 -3.25 -0.65
C VAL A 173 3.83 -3.56 0.83
N GLU A 174 4.03 -4.83 1.22
CA GLU A 174 3.93 -5.28 2.60
C GLU A 174 5.24 -5.91 3.06
N ARG A 175 5.69 -5.52 4.26
CA ARG A 175 6.84 -6.09 4.97
C ARG A 175 6.59 -6.09 6.47
N ASN A 176 6.74 -7.22 7.13
CA ASN A 176 6.59 -7.35 8.59
C ASN A 176 5.24 -6.81 9.14
N GLY A 177 4.17 -6.94 8.36
CA GLY A 177 2.84 -6.47 8.75
C GLY A 177 2.61 -4.96 8.57
N GLN A 178 3.59 -4.21 8.05
CA GLN A 178 3.39 -2.82 7.60
C GLN A 178 3.02 -2.80 6.12
N ARG A 179 2.13 -1.89 5.72
CA ARG A 179 1.59 -1.81 4.36
C ARG A 179 1.68 -0.41 3.81
N LEU A 180 2.40 -0.27 2.69
CA LEU A 180 2.50 0.96 1.90
C LEU A 180 1.65 0.80 0.63
N TYR A 181 0.65 1.66 0.45
CA TYR A 181 -0.11 1.77 -0.78
C TYR A 181 0.43 2.90 -1.66
N ILE A 182 0.73 2.57 -2.90
CA ILE A 182 1.13 3.49 -3.97
C ILE A 182 0.01 3.47 -4.99
N ALA A 183 -0.76 4.55 -5.09
CA ALA A 183 -1.96 4.55 -5.91
C ALA A 183 -1.67 4.48 -7.43
N GLY A 184 -0.53 5.03 -7.89
CA GLY A 184 -0.31 5.29 -9.30
C GLY A 184 -1.26 6.37 -9.81
N ASP A 185 -1.44 6.47 -11.12
CA ASP A 185 -2.33 7.45 -11.76
C ASP A 185 -3.78 6.94 -11.81
N THR A 186 -4.49 7.11 -10.72
CA THR A 186 -5.87 6.63 -10.54
C THR A 186 -6.81 7.75 -10.09
N GLU A 187 -8.10 7.49 -10.19
CA GLU A 187 -9.12 8.19 -9.42
C GLU A 187 -9.50 7.39 -8.16
N ASP A 188 -10.47 7.85 -7.39
CA ASP A 188 -10.93 7.22 -6.13
C ASP A 188 -11.78 5.96 -6.37
N ILE A 189 -11.22 5.04 -7.11
CA ILE A 189 -11.83 3.79 -7.56
C ILE A 189 -12.29 2.90 -6.39
N PRO A 190 -13.27 1.99 -6.64
CA PRO A 190 -13.74 1.09 -5.59
C PRO A 190 -12.64 0.23 -4.95
N GLU A 191 -11.63 -0.17 -5.72
CA GLU A 191 -10.50 -0.94 -5.23
C GLU A 191 -9.68 -0.15 -4.21
N MET A 192 -9.44 1.16 -4.43
CA MET A 192 -8.79 2.05 -3.46
C MET A 192 -9.66 2.23 -2.21
N ARG A 193 -10.95 2.53 -2.38
CA ARG A 193 -11.88 2.83 -1.27
C ARG A 193 -12.14 1.67 -0.32
N ASN A 194 -11.91 0.43 -0.78
CA ASN A 194 -12.11 -0.80 0.01
C ASN A 194 -10.81 -1.40 0.55
N MET A 195 -9.71 -0.65 0.54
CA MET A 195 -8.48 -1.12 1.18
C MET A 195 -8.60 -1.16 2.70
N GLU A 196 -7.89 -2.07 3.30
CA GLU A 196 -7.84 -2.24 4.76
C GLU A 196 -6.39 -2.23 5.25
N ASP A 197 -6.18 -1.77 6.47
CA ASP A 197 -4.91 -1.83 7.20
C ASP A 197 -3.72 -1.18 6.46
N ILE A 198 -3.92 -0.02 5.82
CA ILE A 198 -2.85 0.73 5.18
C ILE A 198 -2.14 1.64 6.20
N ASP A 199 -0.81 1.46 6.34
CA ASP A 199 -0.01 2.31 7.21
C ASP A 199 0.33 3.65 6.54
N ILE A 200 0.76 3.61 5.26
CA ILE A 200 1.09 4.80 4.48
C ILE A 200 0.46 4.69 3.09
N ALA A 201 -0.09 5.77 2.58
CA ALA A 201 -0.61 5.85 1.21
C ALA A 201 -0.01 7.03 0.45
N LEU A 202 0.44 6.80 -0.80
CA LEU A 202 0.76 7.84 -1.79
C LEU A 202 -0.44 8.01 -2.71
N VAL A 203 -1.06 9.22 -2.74
CA VAL A 203 -2.31 9.47 -3.47
C VAL A 203 -2.15 10.67 -4.42
N PRO A 204 -2.43 10.50 -5.74
CA PRO A 204 -2.28 11.55 -6.73
C PRO A 204 -3.47 12.50 -6.73
N MET A 205 -3.26 13.74 -7.25
CA MET A 205 -4.33 14.71 -7.50
C MET A 205 -3.91 15.72 -8.58
N ASN A 206 -3.76 15.26 -9.83
CA ASN A 206 -3.24 16.05 -10.96
C ASN A 206 -4.24 16.15 -12.11
N LEU A 207 -5.15 17.11 -12.05
CA LEU A 207 -6.13 17.33 -13.12
C LEU A 207 -5.46 17.75 -14.46
N PRO A 208 -5.99 17.28 -15.60
CA PRO A 208 -7.21 16.46 -15.78
C PRO A 208 -6.92 14.95 -15.78
N TYR A 209 -5.76 14.51 -15.33
CA TYR A 209 -5.24 13.16 -15.54
C TYR A 209 -5.74 12.17 -14.49
N THR A 210 -5.88 12.62 -13.24
CA THR A 210 -6.40 11.81 -12.13
C THR A 210 -7.62 12.49 -11.48
N MET A 211 -7.65 12.69 -10.18
CA MET A 211 -8.82 13.14 -9.43
C MET A 211 -8.67 14.59 -8.91
N THR A 212 -9.78 15.17 -8.50
CA THR A 212 -9.79 16.44 -7.77
C THR A 212 -9.24 16.27 -6.35
N VAL A 213 -8.90 17.38 -5.71
CA VAL A 213 -8.53 17.40 -4.29
C VAL A 213 -9.64 16.85 -3.40
N GLU A 214 -10.90 17.15 -3.75
CA GLU A 214 -12.09 16.69 -3.04
C GLU A 214 -12.30 15.18 -3.18
N ASP A 215 -12.16 14.63 -4.39
CA ASP A 215 -12.31 13.20 -4.65
C ASP A 215 -11.16 12.43 -3.96
N ALA A 216 -9.93 12.96 -4.02
CA ALA A 216 -8.79 12.39 -3.32
C ALA A 216 -9.01 12.32 -1.79
N ALA A 217 -9.54 13.40 -1.20
CA ALA A 217 -9.86 13.44 0.22
C ALA A 217 -11.00 12.45 0.57
N ASP A 218 -12.05 12.39 -0.24
CA ASP A 218 -13.17 11.46 -0.03
C ASP A 218 -12.72 10.00 -0.15
N GLY A 219 -11.90 9.67 -1.15
CA GLY A 219 -11.28 8.36 -1.31
C GLY A 219 -10.43 7.97 -0.11
N VAL A 220 -9.53 8.85 0.35
CA VAL A 220 -8.68 8.63 1.54
C VAL A 220 -9.51 8.42 2.80
N LEU A 221 -10.56 9.19 3.01
CA LEU A 221 -11.45 9.01 4.15
C LEU A 221 -12.20 7.68 4.14
N ALA A 222 -12.44 7.10 2.96
CA ALA A 222 -13.12 5.82 2.83
C ALA A 222 -12.25 4.63 3.31
N PHE A 223 -10.96 4.57 2.94
CA PHE A 223 -10.07 3.48 3.37
C PHE A 223 -9.22 3.82 4.62
N ALA A 224 -9.22 5.08 5.05
CA ALA A 224 -8.66 5.58 6.31
C ALA A 224 -7.26 5.03 6.64
N PRO A 225 -6.22 5.34 5.86
CA PRO A 225 -4.85 4.93 6.17
C PRO A 225 -4.36 5.64 7.44
N LYS A 226 -3.34 5.11 8.12
CA LYS A 226 -2.74 5.82 9.27
C LYS A 226 -2.06 7.11 8.84
N LYS A 227 -1.41 7.10 7.66
CA LYS A 227 -0.74 8.25 7.05
C LYS A 227 -1.05 8.33 5.56
N VAL A 228 -1.27 9.54 5.04
CA VAL A 228 -1.35 9.80 3.61
C VAL A 228 -0.38 10.89 3.20
N ILE A 229 0.24 10.71 2.04
CA ILE A 229 1.19 11.64 1.44
C ILE A 229 0.68 12.01 0.06
N PRO A 230 0.28 13.27 -0.17
CA PRO A 230 0.00 13.77 -1.52
C PRO A 230 1.25 13.65 -2.40
N PHE A 231 1.11 13.02 -3.56
CA PHE A 231 2.18 12.97 -4.56
C PHE A 231 1.57 13.23 -5.94
N HIS A 232 2.40 13.43 -6.96
CA HIS A 232 1.92 13.61 -8.33
C HIS A 232 0.78 14.64 -8.44
N PHE A 233 0.96 15.82 -7.84
CA PHE A 233 -0.09 16.84 -7.75
C PHE A 233 0.13 18.05 -8.68
N ARG A 234 0.99 17.94 -9.71
CA ARG A 234 1.16 18.93 -10.78
C ARG A 234 0.37 18.49 -12.00
N GLY A 235 -0.77 19.12 -12.24
CA GLY A 235 -1.60 18.92 -13.41
C GLY A 235 -1.25 19.86 -14.56
N LYS A 236 -2.13 19.89 -15.56
CA LYS A 236 -1.97 20.73 -16.77
C LYS A 236 -1.96 22.22 -16.47
N ASP A 237 -2.80 22.66 -15.55
CA ASP A 237 -3.02 24.08 -15.25
C ASP A 237 -2.28 24.53 -13.98
N GLY A 238 -1.34 23.73 -13.49
CA GLY A 238 -0.55 24.00 -12.29
C GLY A 238 -0.66 22.95 -11.20
N PHE A 239 -0.40 23.35 -9.97
CA PHE A 239 -0.41 22.48 -8.81
C PHE A 239 -1.81 22.39 -8.19
N ALA A 240 -2.21 21.19 -7.78
CA ALA A 240 -3.40 21.03 -6.94
C ALA A 240 -3.18 21.68 -5.56
N ASP A 241 -4.27 22.07 -4.91
CA ASP A 241 -4.26 22.67 -3.57
C ASP A 241 -4.14 21.58 -2.49
N VAL A 242 -2.91 21.12 -2.26
CA VAL A 242 -2.63 20.06 -1.28
C VAL A 242 -2.86 20.51 0.16
N GLU A 243 -2.83 21.81 0.45
CA GLU A 243 -3.21 22.35 1.77
C GLU A 243 -4.73 22.23 2.00
N LYS A 244 -5.53 22.41 0.96
CA LYS A 244 -6.95 22.13 0.99
C LYS A 244 -7.23 20.64 1.21
N PHE A 245 -6.49 19.75 0.53
CA PHE A 245 -6.55 18.30 0.76
C PHE A 245 -6.34 17.97 2.24
N LYS A 246 -5.24 18.48 2.82
CA LYS A 246 -4.90 18.28 4.23
C LYS A 246 -6.02 18.78 5.15
N THR A 247 -6.58 19.94 4.85
CA THR A 247 -7.69 20.52 5.63
C THR A 247 -8.91 19.61 5.59
N LEU A 248 -9.34 19.16 4.39
CA LEU A 248 -10.49 18.28 4.22
C LEU A 248 -10.34 16.96 4.98
N VAL A 249 -9.17 16.31 4.90
CA VAL A 249 -8.91 15.06 5.59
C VAL A 249 -8.92 15.27 7.10
N ASN A 250 -8.17 16.25 7.62
CA ASN A 250 -8.01 16.47 9.06
C ASN A 250 -9.30 16.96 9.74
N GLU A 251 -10.15 17.74 9.04
CA GLU A 251 -11.45 18.15 9.59
C GLU A 251 -12.42 16.96 9.71
N ALA A 252 -12.33 15.99 8.81
CA ALA A 252 -13.21 14.82 8.79
C ALA A 252 -12.68 13.67 9.67
N ASN A 253 -11.38 13.43 9.71
CA ASN A 253 -10.75 12.37 10.49
C ASN A 253 -9.35 12.77 10.97
N GLN A 254 -9.20 13.05 12.27
CA GLN A 254 -7.93 13.46 12.88
C GLN A 254 -6.96 12.29 13.14
N ASP A 255 -7.42 11.05 12.99
CA ASP A 255 -6.58 9.87 13.16
C ASP A 255 -5.71 9.59 11.92
N ILE A 256 -6.00 10.28 10.79
CA ILE A 256 -5.19 10.20 9.57
C ILE A 256 -4.14 11.30 9.59
N GLU A 257 -2.86 10.93 9.66
CA GLU A 257 -1.76 11.87 9.48
C GLU A 257 -1.64 12.27 8.00
N VAL A 258 -1.65 13.58 7.69
CA VAL A 258 -1.34 14.08 6.35
C VAL A 258 0.05 14.67 6.35
N GLU A 259 1.01 13.95 5.76
CA GLU A 259 2.40 14.36 5.63
C GLU A 259 2.66 15.00 4.26
N MET A 260 3.30 16.18 4.27
CA MET A 260 3.63 16.92 3.06
C MET A 260 5.12 16.75 2.77
N LEU A 261 5.45 16.09 1.66
CA LEU A 261 6.82 15.96 1.18
C LEU A 261 7.09 16.92 0.02
N GLU A 262 8.37 17.30 -0.16
CA GLU A 262 8.79 18.22 -1.21
C GLU A 262 9.02 17.49 -2.55
N TRP A 263 7.95 17.32 -3.32
CA TRP A 263 8.00 16.67 -4.65
C TRP A 263 8.50 17.58 -5.76
N TYR A 264 8.57 18.89 -5.53
CA TYR A 264 8.89 19.88 -6.55
C TYR A 264 9.81 20.96 -5.97
N PRO A 265 11.09 20.62 -5.70
CA PRO A 265 12.04 21.55 -5.06
C PRO A 265 12.28 22.84 -5.84
N ASP A 266 12.10 22.79 -7.18
CA ASP A 266 12.25 23.97 -8.06
C ASP A 266 10.93 24.76 -8.24
N ARG A 267 9.90 24.46 -7.43
CA ARG A 267 8.64 25.19 -7.44
C ARG A 267 8.90 26.64 -7.03
N ALA A 268 8.80 27.57 -7.98
CA ALA A 268 8.76 28.99 -7.63
C ALA A 268 7.50 29.28 -6.79
N GLU A 269 7.68 29.89 -5.62
CA GLU A 269 6.60 30.35 -4.76
C GLU A 269 5.73 31.42 -5.42
#